data_8eff26646c1359ba711149a3b33867b6
#
_entry.id   8eff26646c1359ba711149a3b33867b6
#
_cell.length_a   1.000
_cell.length_b   1.000
_cell.length_c   1.000
_cell.angle_alpha   90.00
_cell.angle_beta   90.00
_cell.angle_gamma   90.00
#
_symmetry.space_group_name_H-M   'P 1'
#
loop_
_entity.id
_entity.type
_entity.pdbx_description
1 polymer ?
#
loop_
_entity_poly.entity_id
_entity_poly.type
_entity_poly.pdbx_seq_one_letter_code
_entity_poly.pdbx_strand_id
1 'polypeptide(L)'
;MKNPKSTKKPAKKATKPAKKAPQPIKKAAPPPMDIKTPQVEEEKKINILLYCTSDLILSGILKAIDVAPDMEIINIEKSTIESFIESIKNLRPHVILFANSEPLPNIREICKAIIEISDAKPKSKLLLLGNIPSHEEVVGLMNAGVRGYFDLNDPSDQLENAIRIINKGEIWLPRDKMSSIMDRIISVVGRDLKEKTLDQLTPTEFQVLRLIGKGKSNDEIAEALFISKNTVRSHIKSIYAKLNTHSRLQLALYAINSALF
;
A
#
# COMPACT_ATOMS: atom_id res chain seq x y z
N MET A 1 38.81 -66.14 40.49
CA MET A 1 38.84 -66.66 41.87
C MET A 1 37.91 -65.87 42.72
N LYS A 2 36.94 -66.63 43.33
CA LYS A 2 36.19 -66.31 44.54
C LYS A 2 35.18 -65.16 44.57
N ASN A 3 33.90 -65.52 44.28
CA ASN A 3 32.74 -65.16 45.09
C ASN A 3 32.95 -65.55 46.55
N PRO A 4 32.18 -65.16 47.65
CA PRO A 4 30.73 -65.04 47.71
C PRO A 4 30.13 -64.10 48.80
N LYS A 5 28.78 -64.17 48.86
CA LYS A 5 27.81 -64.09 49.99
C LYS A 5 27.15 -62.74 50.22
N SER A 6 25.88 -62.57 49.84
CA SER A 6 24.66 -63.06 50.50
C SER A 6 24.47 -62.60 51.97
N THR A 7 23.51 -61.70 52.17
CA THR A 7 22.63 -61.86 53.35
C THR A 7 21.27 -61.22 53.12
N LYS A 8 20.22 -62.03 53.29
CA LYS A 8 18.79 -61.72 53.41
C LYS A 8 18.47 -61.18 54.77
N LYS A 9 17.51 -60.26 54.92
CA LYS A 9 16.30 -60.35 55.78
C LYS A 9 15.80 -58.96 56.23
N PRO A 10 14.57 -58.80 56.71
CA PRO A 10 13.27 -59.32 56.30
C PRO A 10 12.18 -58.19 56.18
N ALA A 11 11.05 -58.61 55.63
CA ALA A 11 9.82 -57.82 55.51
C ALA A 11 9.22 -57.33 56.85
N LYS A 12 8.77 -56.08 56.86
CA LYS A 12 7.80 -55.57 57.86
C LYS A 12 6.47 -55.25 57.20
N LYS A 13 5.41 -55.87 57.76
CA LYS A 13 4.01 -55.71 57.38
C LYS A 13 3.58 -54.22 57.40
N ALA A 14 2.97 -53.75 56.35
CA ALA A 14 2.30 -52.45 56.30
C ALA A 14 0.85 -52.64 56.73
N THR A 15 0.43 -51.91 57.74
CA THR A 15 -0.96 -51.73 58.16
C THR A 15 -1.62 -50.66 57.24
N LYS A 16 -2.80 -50.99 56.71
CA LYS A 16 -3.67 -50.08 56.00
C LYS A 16 -4.16 -48.94 56.89
N PRO A 17 -4.10 -47.69 56.45
CA PRO A 17 -4.90 -46.61 57.05
C PRO A 17 -6.26 -46.49 56.39
N ALA A 18 -7.25 -46.17 57.20
CA ALA A 18 -8.68 -46.09 56.92
C ALA A 18 -9.04 -45.04 55.81
N LYS A 19 -10.08 -45.38 55.07
CA LYS A 19 -10.76 -44.47 54.10
C LYS A 19 -11.35 -43.27 54.88
N LYS A 20 -10.85 -42.04 54.51
CA LYS A 20 -11.54 -40.79 54.84
C LYS A 20 -12.63 -40.55 53.84
N ALA A 21 -13.83 -40.20 54.31
CA ALA A 21 -14.98 -39.82 53.49
C ALA A 21 -14.71 -38.55 52.66
N PRO A 22 -15.33 -38.44 51.50
CA PRO A 22 -15.13 -37.26 50.64
C PRO A 22 -15.82 -36.02 51.23
N GLN A 23 -15.07 -34.93 51.34
CA GLN A 23 -15.62 -33.62 51.70
C GLN A 23 -16.37 -33.01 50.50
N PRO A 24 -17.43 -32.23 50.73
CA PRO A 24 -18.19 -31.62 49.66
C PRO A 24 -17.35 -30.54 48.92
N ILE A 25 -17.26 -30.69 47.62
CA ILE A 25 -16.60 -29.75 46.73
C ILE A 25 -17.40 -28.43 46.75
N LYS A 26 -16.86 -27.39 47.37
CA LYS A 26 -17.38 -26.02 47.19
C LYS A 26 -17.17 -25.64 45.71
N LYS A 27 -18.29 -25.53 44.99
CA LYS A 27 -18.29 -24.92 43.64
C LYS A 27 -17.78 -23.49 43.77
N ALA A 28 -16.55 -23.25 43.32
CA ALA A 28 -16.04 -21.91 43.09
C ALA A 28 -16.88 -21.25 42.00
N ALA A 29 -17.36 -20.04 42.29
CA ALA A 29 -18.02 -19.22 41.29
C ALA A 29 -17.02 -18.91 40.13
N PRO A 30 -17.47 -18.89 38.87
CA PRO A 30 -16.58 -18.52 37.76
C PRO A 30 -16.10 -17.09 38.00
N PRO A 31 -14.83 -16.77 37.61
CA PRO A 31 -14.33 -15.41 37.68
C PRO A 31 -15.19 -14.50 36.80
N PRO A 32 -15.36 -13.23 37.19
CA PRO A 32 -16.10 -12.28 36.35
C PRO A 32 -15.46 -12.25 34.97
N MET A 33 -16.26 -12.52 33.93
CA MET A 33 -15.84 -12.29 32.57
C MET A 33 -15.63 -10.79 32.41
N ASP A 34 -14.37 -10.38 32.25
CA ASP A 34 -14.04 -9.08 31.71
C ASP A 34 -14.65 -8.99 30.30
N ILE A 35 -15.84 -8.44 30.23
CA ILE A 35 -16.42 -7.99 28.96
C ILE A 35 -15.55 -6.80 28.54
N LYS A 36 -14.44 -7.10 27.84
CA LYS A 36 -13.74 -6.08 27.08
C LYS A 36 -14.78 -5.55 26.09
N THR A 37 -15.30 -4.39 26.37
CA THR A 37 -16.03 -3.57 25.42
C THR A 37 -15.20 -3.58 24.13
N PRO A 38 -15.76 -3.96 22.96
CA PRO A 38 -15.01 -3.85 21.74
C PRO A 38 -14.58 -2.39 21.63
N GLN A 39 -13.28 -2.14 21.67
CA GLN A 39 -12.74 -0.86 21.26
C GLN A 39 -13.17 -0.78 19.80
N VAL A 40 -14.12 0.08 19.51
CA VAL A 40 -14.40 0.55 18.16
C VAL A 40 -13.08 1.20 17.74
N GLU A 41 -12.24 0.48 16.99
CA GLU A 41 -11.16 1.10 16.24
C GLU A 41 -11.88 2.14 15.37
N GLU A 42 -11.70 3.41 15.67
CA GLU A 42 -12.09 4.50 14.77
C GLU A 42 -11.43 4.18 13.44
N GLU A 43 -12.20 3.69 12.49
CA GLU A 43 -11.74 3.43 11.13
C GLU A 43 -11.15 4.74 10.63
N LYS A 44 -9.83 4.76 10.47
CA LYS A 44 -9.06 5.95 10.14
C LYS A 44 -9.50 6.43 8.78
N LYS A 45 -10.34 7.46 8.75
CA LYS A 45 -10.88 8.06 7.54
C LYS A 45 -9.78 8.46 6.56
N ILE A 46 -10.07 8.35 5.28
CA ILE A 46 -9.20 8.84 4.20
C ILE A 46 -9.34 10.36 4.15
N ASN A 47 -8.31 11.07 4.59
CA ASN A 47 -8.26 12.53 4.55
C ASN A 47 -7.95 12.99 3.12
N ILE A 48 -8.83 13.81 2.56
CA ILE A 48 -8.79 14.28 1.19
C ILE A 48 -8.59 15.80 1.17
N LEU A 49 -7.60 16.27 0.43
CA LEU A 49 -7.44 17.67 0.06
C LEU A 49 -7.91 17.84 -1.39
N LEU A 50 -8.83 18.75 -1.62
CA LEU A 50 -9.41 18.98 -2.93
C LEU A 50 -9.01 20.35 -3.47
N TYR A 51 -8.48 20.41 -4.70
CA TYR A 51 -8.37 21.62 -5.51
C TYR A 51 -9.42 21.58 -6.61
N CYS A 52 -10.29 22.59 -6.67
CA CYS A 52 -11.30 22.70 -7.72
C CYS A 52 -11.75 24.14 -7.91
N THR A 53 -11.59 24.67 -9.11
CA THR A 53 -11.99 26.03 -9.49
C THR A 53 -13.42 26.12 -10.03
N SER A 54 -14.01 24.99 -10.47
CA SER A 54 -15.36 24.91 -11.02
C SER A 54 -16.37 24.49 -9.96
N ASP A 55 -17.33 25.35 -9.66
CA ASP A 55 -18.40 25.04 -8.68
C ASP A 55 -19.29 23.87 -9.13
N LEU A 56 -19.47 23.66 -10.43
CA LEU A 56 -20.25 22.54 -10.96
C LEU A 56 -19.54 21.21 -10.68
N ILE A 57 -18.24 21.12 -11.00
CA ILE A 57 -17.42 19.93 -10.75
C ILE A 57 -17.32 19.69 -9.23
N LEU A 58 -17.09 20.74 -8.46
CA LEU A 58 -17.03 20.67 -7.00
C LEU A 58 -18.29 20.05 -6.41
N SER A 59 -19.46 20.51 -6.83
CA SER A 59 -20.74 19.99 -6.32
C SER A 59 -20.92 18.50 -6.62
N GLY A 60 -20.46 18.04 -7.78
CA GLY A 60 -20.44 16.63 -8.15
C GLY A 60 -19.51 15.79 -7.27
N ILE A 61 -18.29 16.27 -7.04
CA ILE A 61 -17.29 15.60 -6.19
C ILE A 61 -17.79 15.51 -4.74
N LEU A 62 -18.30 16.62 -4.19
CA LEU A 62 -18.82 16.64 -2.81
C LEU A 62 -19.94 15.63 -2.64
N LYS A 63 -20.88 15.57 -3.58
CA LYS A 63 -21.99 14.62 -3.54
C LYS A 63 -21.53 13.16 -3.65
N ALA A 64 -20.49 12.89 -4.42
CA ALA A 64 -19.94 11.55 -4.53
C ALA A 64 -19.23 11.11 -3.23
N ILE A 65 -18.55 12.02 -2.53
CA ILE A 65 -17.79 11.69 -1.30
C ILE A 65 -18.71 11.68 -0.07
N ASP A 66 -19.77 12.48 -0.02
CA ASP A 66 -20.69 12.58 1.13
C ASP A 66 -21.36 11.24 1.51
N VAL A 67 -21.49 10.33 0.54
CA VAL A 67 -22.06 8.99 0.78
C VAL A 67 -21.02 7.97 1.28
N ALA A 68 -19.74 8.32 1.32
CA ALA A 68 -18.65 7.44 1.72
C ALA A 68 -18.21 7.71 3.17
N PRO A 69 -18.62 6.90 4.16
CA PRO A 69 -18.35 7.16 5.58
C PRO A 69 -16.85 7.04 5.95
N ASP A 70 -16.07 6.37 5.13
CA ASP A 70 -14.63 6.16 5.29
C ASP A 70 -13.78 7.30 4.71
N MET A 71 -14.40 8.38 4.22
CA MET A 71 -13.73 9.52 3.60
C MET A 71 -14.06 10.83 4.27
N GLU A 72 -13.15 11.79 4.21
CA GLU A 72 -13.36 13.14 4.72
C GLU A 72 -12.56 14.16 3.91
N ILE A 73 -13.25 15.19 3.40
CA ILE A 73 -12.59 16.32 2.77
C ILE A 73 -12.15 17.27 3.88
N ILE A 74 -10.84 17.36 4.09
CA ILE A 74 -10.25 18.19 5.16
C ILE A 74 -10.04 19.64 4.75
N ASN A 75 -9.94 19.92 3.46
CA ASN A 75 -9.90 21.29 2.92
C ASN A 75 -10.25 21.32 1.43
N ILE A 76 -10.77 22.46 0.96
CA ILE A 76 -11.07 22.75 -0.43
C ILE A 76 -10.38 24.04 -0.82
N GLU A 77 -9.45 23.97 -1.76
CA GLU A 77 -8.76 25.12 -2.32
C GLU A 77 -9.33 25.50 -3.69
N LYS A 78 -9.58 26.80 -3.84
CA LYS A 78 -10.13 27.38 -5.08
C LYS A 78 -9.28 28.52 -5.63
N SER A 79 -8.26 28.95 -4.88
CA SER A 79 -7.53 30.18 -5.16
C SER A 79 -6.31 29.94 -6.04
N THR A 80 -5.14 29.80 -5.45
CA THR A 80 -3.89 29.70 -6.18
C THR A 80 -3.20 28.34 -5.95
N ILE A 81 -2.32 27.98 -6.86
CA ILE A 81 -1.53 26.74 -6.74
C ILE A 81 -0.56 26.83 -5.56
N GLU A 82 -0.04 28.01 -5.27
CA GLU A 82 0.87 28.24 -4.14
C GLU A 82 0.18 27.97 -2.81
N SER A 83 -1.05 28.48 -2.62
CA SER A 83 -1.88 28.20 -1.44
C SER A 83 -2.20 26.71 -1.32
N PHE A 84 -2.48 26.06 -2.45
CA PHE A 84 -2.73 24.64 -2.48
C PHE A 84 -1.49 23.80 -2.09
N ILE A 85 -0.30 24.16 -2.58
CA ILE A 85 0.96 23.53 -2.20
C ILE A 85 1.23 23.70 -0.71
N GLU A 86 0.94 24.87 -0.16
CA GLU A 86 1.07 25.13 1.28
C GLU A 86 0.12 24.25 2.09
N SER A 87 -1.14 24.13 1.66
CA SER A 87 -2.12 23.23 2.26
C SER A 87 -1.66 21.77 2.22
N ILE A 88 -1.05 21.29 1.14
CA ILE A 88 -0.46 19.94 1.06
C ILE A 88 0.60 19.75 2.15
N LYS A 89 1.50 20.72 2.31
CA LYS A 89 2.60 20.64 3.29
C LYS A 89 2.11 20.65 4.74
N ASN A 90 1.10 21.47 5.03
CA ASN A 90 0.56 21.66 6.37
C ASN A 90 -0.40 20.51 6.79
N LEU A 91 -1.32 20.12 5.93
CA LEU A 91 -2.39 19.18 6.24
C LEU A 91 -2.00 17.70 6.02
N ARG A 92 -1.03 17.43 5.15
CA ARG A 92 -0.53 16.08 4.84
C ARG A 92 -1.64 15.08 4.56
N PRO A 93 -2.51 15.34 3.57
CA PRO A 93 -3.65 14.48 3.25
C PRO A 93 -3.21 13.09 2.81
N HIS A 94 -4.11 12.12 2.92
CA HIS A 94 -3.87 10.79 2.35
C HIS A 94 -3.99 10.82 0.82
N VAL A 95 -5.02 11.50 0.31
CA VAL A 95 -5.29 11.65 -1.12
C VAL A 95 -5.46 13.13 -1.45
N ILE A 96 -4.88 13.54 -2.55
CA ILE A 96 -5.02 14.86 -3.13
C ILE A 96 -5.84 14.70 -4.41
N LEU A 97 -7.00 15.34 -4.46
CA LEU A 97 -7.82 15.45 -5.66
C LEU A 97 -7.54 16.79 -6.31
N PHE A 98 -7.12 16.76 -7.54
CA PHE A 98 -6.88 17.96 -8.33
C PHE A 98 -7.81 17.97 -9.54
N ALA A 99 -8.87 18.79 -9.46
CA ALA A 99 -9.86 18.95 -10.50
C ALA A 99 -9.65 20.26 -11.24
N ASN A 100 -9.22 20.18 -12.49
CA ASN A 100 -9.05 21.35 -13.36
C ASN A 100 -9.60 21.07 -14.75
N SER A 101 -10.28 22.08 -15.32
CA SER A 101 -10.87 22.03 -16.66
C SER A 101 -9.87 22.42 -17.77
N GLU A 102 -8.74 23.01 -17.40
CA GLU A 102 -7.74 23.52 -18.34
C GLU A 102 -6.47 22.67 -18.36
N PRO A 103 -5.60 22.83 -19.41
CA PRO A 103 -4.32 22.13 -19.47
C PRO A 103 -3.53 22.39 -18.19
N LEU A 104 -2.98 21.34 -17.62
CA LEU A 104 -2.39 21.26 -16.28
C LEU A 104 -1.08 22.08 -16.15
N PRO A 105 -1.11 23.41 -15.94
CA PRO A 105 0.09 24.09 -15.53
C PRO A 105 0.44 23.62 -14.11
N ASN A 106 1.71 23.46 -13.80
CA ASN A 106 2.20 23.27 -12.42
C ASN A 106 1.99 21.89 -11.76
N ILE A 107 1.48 20.85 -12.44
CA ILE A 107 1.41 19.49 -11.86
C ILE A 107 2.78 19.01 -11.37
N ARG A 108 3.85 19.37 -12.08
CA ARG A 108 5.21 19.04 -11.65
C ARG A 108 5.57 19.67 -10.31
N GLU A 109 5.10 20.88 -10.03
CA GLU A 109 5.34 21.58 -8.75
C GLU A 109 4.55 20.91 -7.62
N ILE A 110 3.30 20.53 -7.88
CA ILE A 110 2.47 19.75 -6.92
C ILE A 110 3.15 18.41 -6.61
N CYS A 111 3.57 17.67 -7.63
CA CYS A 111 4.29 16.41 -7.45
C CYS A 111 5.60 16.60 -6.67
N LYS A 112 6.33 17.68 -6.92
CA LYS A 112 7.55 18.03 -6.20
C LYS A 112 7.28 18.30 -4.73
N ALA A 113 6.23 19.07 -4.41
CA ALA A 113 5.80 19.31 -3.05
C ALA A 113 5.42 18.01 -2.32
N ILE A 114 4.71 17.09 -3.00
CA ILE A 114 4.38 15.76 -2.46
C ILE A 114 5.64 14.95 -2.16
N ILE A 115 6.66 15.01 -3.01
CA ILE A 115 7.94 14.32 -2.83
C ILE A 115 8.69 14.91 -1.64
N GLU A 116 8.75 16.22 -1.51
CA GLU A 116 9.43 16.92 -0.43
C GLU A 116 8.89 16.55 0.96
N ILE A 117 7.58 16.32 1.08
CA ILE A 117 6.96 15.86 2.34
C ILE A 117 7.00 14.34 2.51
N SER A 118 7.60 13.61 1.57
CA SER A 118 7.50 12.13 1.46
C SER A 118 8.22 11.38 2.59
N ASP A 119 9.07 12.03 3.39
CA ASP A 119 9.70 11.40 4.56
C ASP A 119 8.74 11.24 5.74
N ALA A 120 7.60 11.93 5.71
CA ALA A 120 6.54 11.82 6.70
C ALA A 120 5.45 10.83 6.25
N LYS A 121 4.84 10.13 7.20
CA LYS A 121 3.63 9.34 6.96
C LYS A 121 2.39 10.16 7.35
N PRO A 122 1.28 10.08 6.62
CA PRO A 122 1.04 9.27 5.41
C PRO A 122 1.67 9.92 4.17
N LYS A 123 2.04 9.08 3.19
CA LYS A 123 2.48 9.57 1.88
C LYS A 123 1.26 9.97 1.06
N SER A 124 1.11 11.26 0.81
CA SER A 124 0.04 11.79 -0.05
C SER A 124 0.12 11.23 -1.46
N LYS A 125 -1.01 10.99 -2.09
CA LYS A 125 -1.13 10.47 -3.45
C LYS A 125 -2.05 11.36 -4.26
N LEU A 126 -1.64 11.68 -5.48
CA LEU A 126 -2.34 12.59 -6.37
C LEU A 126 -3.22 11.83 -7.37
N LEU A 127 -4.51 12.15 -7.36
CA LEU A 127 -5.51 11.78 -8.36
C LEU A 127 -5.94 13.03 -9.11
N LEU A 128 -5.74 13.02 -10.43
CA LEU A 128 -6.21 14.08 -11.30
C LEU A 128 -7.63 13.79 -11.77
N LEU A 129 -8.48 14.82 -11.81
CA LEU A 129 -9.83 14.76 -12.33
C LEU A 129 -9.96 15.75 -13.49
N GLY A 130 -10.40 15.29 -14.64
CA GLY A 130 -10.55 16.16 -15.81
C GLY A 130 -10.88 15.41 -17.07
N ASN A 131 -10.78 16.10 -18.22
CA ASN A 131 -10.81 15.45 -19.52
C ASN A 131 -9.47 14.73 -19.74
N ILE A 132 -9.52 13.53 -20.27
CA ILE A 132 -8.33 12.70 -20.44
C ILE A 132 -7.33 13.39 -21.36
N PRO A 133 -6.08 13.63 -20.89
CA PRO A 133 -5.02 14.14 -21.72
C PRO A 133 -4.58 13.13 -22.77
N SER A 134 -3.72 13.54 -23.68
CA SER A 134 -3.10 12.62 -24.63
C SER A 134 -2.33 11.51 -23.89
N HIS A 135 -2.14 10.37 -24.56
CA HIS A 135 -1.37 9.26 -23.96
C HIS A 135 0.05 9.67 -23.53
N GLU A 136 0.68 10.60 -24.23
CA GLU A 136 2.02 11.10 -23.91
C GLU A 136 2.02 11.92 -22.62
N GLU A 137 1.00 12.75 -22.43
CA GLU A 137 0.82 13.51 -21.19
C GLU A 137 0.57 12.62 -20.00
N VAL A 138 -0.28 11.58 -20.12
CA VAL A 138 -0.51 10.61 -19.05
C VAL A 138 0.78 9.94 -18.61
N VAL A 139 1.61 9.48 -19.54
CA VAL A 139 2.92 8.89 -19.23
C VAL A 139 3.82 9.90 -18.49
N GLY A 140 3.85 11.14 -18.96
CA GLY A 140 4.61 12.22 -18.32
C GLY A 140 4.14 12.51 -16.89
N LEU A 141 2.82 12.53 -16.68
CA LEU A 141 2.20 12.74 -15.35
C LEU A 141 2.50 11.60 -14.39
N MET A 142 2.40 10.35 -14.85
CA MET A 142 2.74 9.17 -14.04
C MET A 142 4.21 9.18 -13.63
N ASN A 143 5.12 9.55 -14.54
CA ASN A 143 6.54 9.71 -14.24
C ASN A 143 6.81 10.86 -13.26
N ALA A 144 5.99 11.91 -13.27
CA ALA A 144 6.06 12.99 -12.30
C ALA A 144 5.55 12.62 -10.90
N GLY A 145 4.86 11.47 -10.74
CA GLY A 145 4.39 10.98 -9.44
C GLY A 145 2.88 10.95 -9.26
N VAL A 146 2.09 11.33 -10.29
CA VAL A 146 0.63 11.16 -10.29
C VAL A 146 0.30 9.67 -10.14
N ARG A 147 -0.71 9.35 -9.35
CA ARG A 147 -1.12 7.96 -9.11
C ARG A 147 -2.40 7.57 -9.81
N GLY A 148 -3.13 8.52 -10.32
CA GLY A 148 -4.31 8.19 -11.09
C GLY A 148 -4.87 9.36 -11.87
N TYR A 149 -5.74 9.01 -12.79
CA TYR A 149 -6.52 9.90 -13.59
C TYR A 149 -7.97 9.44 -13.61
N PHE A 150 -8.88 10.32 -13.25
CA PHE A 150 -10.32 10.07 -13.28
C PHE A 150 -10.97 10.95 -14.34
N ASP A 151 -11.67 10.33 -15.29
CA ASP A 151 -12.41 11.06 -16.32
C ASP A 151 -13.71 11.61 -15.74
N LEU A 152 -13.96 12.90 -15.93
CA LEU A 152 -15.21 13.52 -15.45
C LEU A 152 -16.46 12.99 -16.18
N ASN A 153 -16.29 12.26 -17.29
CA ASN A 153 -17.37 11.56 -17.96
C ASN A 153 -17.65 10.17 -17.37
N ASP A 154 -16.77 9.65 -16.50
CA ASP A 154 -17.01 8.39 -15.81
C ASP A 154 -18.13 8.55 -14.76
N PRO A 155 -18.86 7.48 -14.45
CA PRO A 155 -19.88 7.50 -13.40
C PRO A 155 -19.32 7.95 -12.05
N SER A 156 -20.02 8.85 -11.37
CA SER A 156 -19.56 9.46 -10.12
C SER A 156 -19.37 8.46 -8.98
N ASP A 157 -20.06 7.31 -8.99
CA ASP A 157 -19.89 6.21 -8.03
C ASP A 157 -18.53 5.51 -8.15
N GLN A 158 -17.85 5.67 -9.28
CA GLN A 158 -16.48 5.16 -9.44
C GLN A 158 -15.43 6.04 -8.78
N LEU A 159 -15.71 7.31 -8.46
CA LEU A 159 -14.76 8.21 -7.82
C LEU A 159 -14.35 7.72 -6.43
N GLU A 160 -15.29 7.24 -5.64
CA GLU A 160 -14.99 6.66 -4.33
C GLU A 160 -14.03 5.47 -4.46
N ASN A 161 -14.31 4.58 -5.41
CA ASN A 161 -13.45 3.42 -5.65
C ASN A 161 -12.05 3.84 -6.11
N ALA A 162 -11.95 4.84 -6.99
CA ALA A 162 -10.68 5.42 -7.42
C ALA A 162 -9.87 5.94 -6.22
N ILE A 163 -10.52 6.68 -5.32
CA ILE A 163 -9.88 7.21 -4.12
C ILE A 163 -9.35 6.08 -3.22
N ARG A 164 -10.16 5.03 -2.98
CA ARG A 164 -9.72 3.87 -2.16
C ARG A 164 -8.52 3.14 -2.77
N ILE A 165 -8.53 2.93 -4.08
CA ILE A 165 -7.45 2.29 -4.83
C ILE A 165 -6.16 3.12 -4.75
N ILE A 166 -6.28 4.42 -5.03
CA ILE A 166 -5.14 5.36 -4.93
C ILE A 166 -4.59 5.42 -3.49
N ASN A 167 -5.47 5.45 -2.47
CA ASN A 167 -5.05 5.46 -1.08
C ASN A 167 -4.21 4.24 -0.70
N LYS A 168 -4.50 3.06 -1.25
CA LYS A 168 -3.69 1.85 -1.10
C LYS A 168 -2.32 1.93 -1.79
N GLY A 169 -2.12 2.94 -2.64
CA GLY A 169 -0.89 3.14 -3.43
C GLY A 169 -0.91 2.43 -4.78
N GLU A 170 -2.05 1.93 -5.19
CA GLU A 170 -2.30 1.39 -6.51
C GLU A 170 -2.54 2.51 -7.52
N ILE A 171 -2.68 2.17 -8.80
CA ILE A 171 -2.86 3.13 -9.89
C ILE A 171 -4.30 3.04 -10.37
N TRP A 172 -4.92 4.21 -10.60
CA TRP A 172 -6.23 4.31 -11.23
C TRP A 172 -6.10 4.97 -12.61
N LEU A 173 -6.57 4.27 -13.65
CA LEU A 173 -6.66 4.78 -15.01
C LEU A 173 -7.98 4.32 -15.64
N PRO A 174 -8.59 5.10 -16.55
CA PRO A 174 -9.78 4.68 -17.29
C PRO A 174 -9.52 3.38 -18.06
N ARG A 175 -10.48 2.47 -18.03
CA ARG A 175 -10.33 1.10 -18.56
C ARG A 175 -10.06 1.06 -20.04
N ASP A 176 -10.75 1.90 -20.81
CA ASP A 176 -10.62 2.00 -22.27
C ASP A 176 -9.25 2.52 -22.72
N LYS A 177 -8.55 3.24 -21.85
CA LYS A 177 -7.21 3.80 -22.10
C LYS A 177 -6.08 2.93 -21.57
N MET A 178 -6.39 1.98 -20.69
CA MET A 178 -5.37 1.19 -19.99
C MET A 178 -4.43 0.46 -20.96
N SER A 179 -4.95 -0.23 -21.96
CA SER A 179 -4.12 -0.98 -22.92
C SER A 179 -3.19 -0.06 -23.72
N SER A 180 -3.74 1.00 -24.29
CA SER A 180 -2.97 1.94 -25.11
C SER A 180 -1.94 2.74 -24.30
N ILE A 181 -2.27 3.09 -23.05
CA ILE A 181 -1.32 3.71 -22.12
C ILE A 181 -0.21 2.71 -21.75
N MET A 182 -0.56 1.46 -21.49
CA MET A 182 0.43 0.40 -21.20
C MET A 182 1.37 0.17 -22.37
N ASP A 183 0.87 0.05 -23.59
CA ASP A 183 1.70 -0.12 -24.79
C ASP A 183 2.68 1.04 -24.97
N ARG A 184 2.22 2.27 -24.69
CA ARG A 184 3.06 3.46 -24.79
C ARG A 184 4.09 3.56 -23.68
N ILE A 185 3.69 3.26 -22.42
CA ILE A 185 4.62 3.17 -21.31
C ILE A 185 5.71 2.14 -21.61
N ILE A 186 5.34 0.97 -22.14
CA ILE A 186 6.27 -0.07 -22.56
C ILE A 186 7.23 0.48 -23.63
N SER A 187 6.73 1.21 -24.62
CA SER A 187 7.55 1.74 -25.71
C SER A 187 8.53 2.84 -25.29
N VAL A 188 8.11 3.74 -24.37
CA VAL A 188 8.94 4.87 -23.90
C VAL A 188 9.95 4.38 -22.87
N VAL A 189 9.49 3.63 -21.87
CA VAL A 189 10.37 3.07 -20.83
C VAL A 189 11.36 2.06 -21.44
N GLY A 190 10.94 1.32 -22.46
CA GLY A 190 11.80 0.38 -23.17
C GLY A 190 12.98 1.01 -23.91
N ARG A 191 12.89 2.29 -24.31
CA ARG A 191 14.02 3.00 -24.94
C ARG A 191 15.02 3.48 -23.89
N ASP A 192 14.54 4.08 -22.79
CA ASP A 192 15.42 4.60 -21.74
C ASP A 192 16.09 3.49 -20.90
N LEU A 193 15.51 2.28 -20.89
CA LEU A 193 16.00 1.18 -20.08
C LEU A 193 17.03 0.28 -20.79
N LYS A 194 17.14 0.37 -22.13
CA LYS A 194 18.17 -0.39 -22.88
C LYS A 194 19.61 -0.03 -22.52
N GLU A 195 19.82 1.15 -21.94
CA GLU A 195 21.14 1.63 -21.52
C GLU A 195 21.50 1.31 -20.06
N LYS A 196 20.55 0.80 -19.26
CA LYS A 196 20.79 0.50 -17.84
C LYS A 196 21.00 -1.00 -17.66
N THR A 197 22.21 -1.38 -17.39
CA THR A 197 22.65 -2.76 -17.36
C THR A 197 22.08 -3.55 -16.19
N LEU A 198 21.42 -4.68 -16.49
CA LEU A 198 21.00 -5.71 -15.52
C LEU A 198 22.20 -6.26 -14.69
N ASP A 199 23.40 -6.07 -15.20
CA ASP A 199 24.67 -6.49 -14.58
C ASP A 199 24.93 -5.85 -13.21
N GLN A 200 24.22 -4.77 -12.87
CA GLN A 200 24.30 -4.13 -11.56
C GLN A 200 23.46 -4.83 -10.47
N LEU A 201 22.56 -5.72 -10.86
CA LEU A 201 21.69 -6.43 -9.92
C LEU A 201 22.38 -7.69 -9.40
N THR A 202 22.24 -7.91 -8.09
CA THR A 202 22.61 -9.21 -7.50
C THR A 202 21.65 -10.31 -7.98
N PRO A 203 22.03 -11.59 -7.91
CA PRO A 203 21.14 -12.70 -8.30
C PRO A 203 19.76 -12.66 -7.61
N THR A 204 19.73 -12.31 -6.32
CA THR A 204 18.48 -12.21 -5.56
C THR A 204 17.63 -11.01 -6.02
N GLU A 205 18.26 -9.85 -6.25
CA GLU A 205 17.57 -8.67 -6.78
C GLU A 205 16.98 -8.93 -8.18
N PHE A 206 17.71 -9.66 -9.00
CA PHE A 206 17.23 -10.10 -10.30
C PHE A 206 15.99 -11.00 -10.19
N GLN A 207 15.99 -11.98 -9.26
CA GLN A 207 14.82 -12.82 -9.01
C GLN A 207 13.64 -12.01 -8.49
N VAL A 208 13.87 -11.07 -7.58
CA VAL A 208 12.83 -10.16 -7.09
C VAL A 208 12.24 -9.33 -8.25
N LEU A 209 13.09 -8.75 -9.10
CA LEU A 209 12.66 -7.99 -10.28
C LEU A 209 11.83 -8.84 -11.24
N ARG A 210 12.26 -10.07 -11.50
CA ARG A 210 11.52 -11.02 -12.34
C ARG A 210 10.13 -11.33 -11.80
N LEU A 211 9.99 -11.54 -10.48
CA LEU A 211 8.70 -11.80 -9.85
C LEU A 211 7.80 -10.55 -9.84
N ILE A 212 8.38 -9.35 -9.72
CA ILE A 212 7.65 -8.09 -9.89
C ILE A 212 7.08 -7.98 -11.31
N GLY A 213 7.85 -8.32 -12.32
CA GLY A 213 7.39 -8.36 -13.72
C GLY A 213 6.23 -9.33 -13.95
N LYS A 214 6.18 -10.42 -13.19
CA LYS A 214 5.05 -11.36 -13.17
C LYS A 214 3.85 -10.88 -12.34
N GLY A 215 3.86 -9.65 -11.84
CA GLY A 215 2.78 -9.07 -11.05
C GLY A 215 2.67 -9.58 -9.60
N LYS A 216 3.66 -10.33 -9.09
CA LYS A 216 3.63 -10.89 -7.73
C LYS A 216 3.68 -9.81 -6.66
N SER A 217 2.89 -9.94 -5.61
CA SER A 217 2.93 -9.09 -4.41
C SER A 217 4.19 -9.34 -3.58
N ASN A 218 4.50 -8.45 -2.62
CA ASN A 218 5.66 -8.64 -1.75
C ASN A 218 5.53 -9.90 -0.87
N ASP A 219 4.31 -10.31 -0.55
CA ASP A 219 4.06 -11.52 0.23
C ASP A 219 4.34 -12.77 -0.60
N GLU A 220 3.83 -12.82 -1.82
CA GLU A 220 4.10 -13.92 -2.77
C GLU A 220 5.58 -14.01 -3.16
N ILE A 221 6.29 -12.86 -3.26
CA ILE A 221 7.74 -12.84 -3.51
C ILE A 221 8.50 -13.40 -2.31
N ALA A 222 8.10 -13.01 -1.08
CA ALA A 222 8.72 -13.48 0.14
C ALA A 222 8.56 -15.02 0.28
N GLU A 223 7.39 -15.54 -0.02
CA GLU A 223 7.10 -16.98 -0.04
C GLU A 223 7.91 -17.69 -1.13
N ALA A 224 7.90 -17.17 -2.36
CA ALA A 224 8.59 -17.80 -3.50
C ALA A 224 10.13 -17.87 -3.33
N LEU A 225 10.71 -16.91 -2.61
CA LEU A 225 12.16 -16.83 -2.40
C LEU A 225 12.60 -17.29 -0.99
N PHE A 226 11.65 -17.74 -0.15
CA PHE A 226 11.92 -18.16 1.23
C PHE A 226 12.63 -17.09 2.08
N ILE A 227 12.23 -15.81 1.93
CA ILE A 227 12.78 -14.67 2.66
C ILE A 227 11.67 -13.86 3.33
N SER A 228 12.04 -12.99 4.28
CA SER A 228 11.06 -12.15 4.95
C SER A 228 10.50 -11.06 4.02
N LYS A 229 9.26 -10.62 4.26
CA LYS A 229 8.64 -9.47 3.56
C LYS A 229 9.48 -8.18 3.69
N ASN A 230 10.15 -8.01 4.83
CA ASN A 230 11.05 -6.87 5.04
C ASN A 230 12.30 -6.98 4.16
N THR A 231 12.83 -8.19 3.98
CA THR A 231 13.96 -8.46 3.07
C THR A 231 13.57 -8.14 1.62
N VAL A 232 12.35 -8.53 1.19
CA VAL A 232 11.82 -8.17 -0.14
C VAL A 232 11.77 -6.65 -0.31
N ARG A 233 11.27 -5.92 0.68
CA ARG A 233 11.23 -4.43 0.65
C ARG A 233 12.63 -3.82 0.52
N SER A 234 13.62 -4.38 1.23
CA SER A 234 15.01 -3.93 1.15
C SER A 234 15.59 -4.15 -0.24
N HIS A 235 15.36 -5.33 -0.84
CA HIS A 235 15.76 -5.60 -2.22
C HIS A 235 15.09 -4.65 -3.22
N ILE A 236 13.79 -4.41 -3.10
CA ILE A 236 13.07 -3.46 -3.96
C ILE A 236 13.67 -2.05 -3.84
N LYS A 237 13.98 -1.59 -2.63
CA LYS A 237 14.65 -0.29 -2.42
C LYS A 237 16.01 -0.24 -3.10
N SER A 238 16.80 -1.28 -3.01
CA SER A 238 18.11 -1.39 -3.68
C SER A 238 17.97 -1.39 -5.21
N ILE A 239 16.99 -2.14 -5.74
CA ILE A 239 16.71 -2.18 -7.18
C ILE A 239 16.28 -0.79 -7.69
N TYR A 240 15.45 -0.05 -6.95
CA TYR A 240 15.09 1.34 -7.29
C TYR A 240 16.33 2.21 -7.45
N ALA A 241 17.27 2.14 -6.51
CA ALA A 241 18.50 2.93 -6.56
C ALA A 241 19.38 2.53 -7.75
N LYS A 242 19.58 1.23 -8.00
CA LYS A 242 20.45 0.70 -9.07
C LYS A 242 19.89 0.96 -10.47
N LEU A 243 18.59 0.81 -10.64
CA LEU A 243 17.91 1.04 -11.93
C LEU A 243 17.41 2.47 -12.11
N ASN A 244 17.66 3.35 -11.11
CA ASN A 244 17.17 4.74 -11.08
C ASN A 244 15.68 4.81 -11.43
N THR A 245 14.88 3.97 -10.76
CA THR A 245 13.43 3.89 -10.92
C THR A 245 12.76 4.30 -9.61
N HIS A 246 11.51 4.80 -9.68
CA HIS A 246 10.83 5.37 -8.51
C HIS A 246 9.48 4.72 -8.23
N SER A 247 9.05 3.77 -9.05
CA SER A 247 7.77 3.09 -8.87
C SER A 247 7.84 1.60 -9.21
N ARG A 248 6.96 0.82 -8.55
CA ARG A 248 6.83 -0.61 -8.82
C ARG A 248 6.43 -0.88 -10.28
N LEU A 249 5.60 0.00 -10.85
CA LEU A 249 5.23 -0.09 -12.27
C LEU A 249 6.46 0.01 -13.16
N GLN A 250 7.36 0.96 -12.90
CA GLN A 250 8.60 1.09 -13.66
C GLN A 250 9.48 -0.17 -13.55
N LEU A 251 9.55 -0.81 -12.37
CA LEU A 251 10.25 -2.09 -12.22
C LEU A 251 9.59 -3.21 -13.01
N ALA A 252 8.25 -3.30 -12.97
CA ALA A 252 7.53 -4.32 -13.73
C ALA A 252 7.76 -4.16 -15.24
N LEU A 253 7.67 -2.94 -15.74
CA LEU A 253 7.94 -2.62 -17.14
C LEU A 253 9.39 -2.90 -17.53
N TYR A 254 10.33 -2.58 -16.63
CA TYR A 254 11.74 -2.92 -16.85
C TYR A 254 11.93 -4.43 -17.02
N ALA A 255 11.29 -5.22 -16.13
CA ALA A 255 11.37 -6.68 -16.20
C ALA A 255 10.76 -7.25 -17.48
N ILE A 256 9.62 -6.70 -17.93
CA ILE A 256 8.94 -7.10 -19.17
C ILE A 256 9.80 -6.78 -20.39
N ASN A 257 10.31 -5.56 -20.48
CA ASN A 257 11.12 -5.10 -21.62
C ASN A 257 12.49 -5.78 -21.72
N SER A 258 13.01 -6.24 -20.60
CA SER A 258 14.27 -6.99 -20.55
C SER A 258 14.08 -8.50 -20.82
N ALA A 259 12.86 -8.92 -21.19
CA ALA A 259 12.50 -10.32 -21.49
C ALA A 259 12.96 -11.31 -20.38
N LEU A 260 12.69 -10.96 -19.11
CA LEU A 260 13.12 -11.74 -17.96
C LEU A 260 12.23 -12.96 -17.64
N PHE A 261 11.35 -13.38 -18.53
CA PHE A 261 10.49 -14.54 -18.34
C PHE A 261 10.62 -15.55 -19.44
#